data_35f497518255a5a8914983578598c2fb
#
_entry.id   35f497518255a5a8914983578598c2fb
#
_cell.length_a   1.000
_cell.length_b   1.000
_cell.length_c   1.000
_cell.angle_alpha   90.00
_cell.angle_beta   90.00
_cell.angle_gamma   90.00
#
_symmetry.space_group_name_H-M   'P 1'
#
loop_
_entity.id
_entity.type
_entity.pdbx_description
1 polymer ?
#
loop_
_entity_poly.entity_id
_entity_poly.type
_entity_poly.pdbx_seq_one_letter_code
_entity_poly.pdbx_strand_id
1 'polypeptide(L)'
;YRGEESPVQFFGSEVPQADEAMIQGSINTMEYQLAAGIRKGTSFEPKSIAILEGHGELEDLAMADLVSTLEKDHLVARVELDGRLNMLSEKLEGMKYRSNRYDLLVVAKPDSMFSNKDKVILDQFLMNGGRILWMVDPVLTDLDSIRTANETYGVENNIGLYEQLFDYGVRLNRNLIIDPQCAPIMLD
;
A
#
# COMPACT_ATOMS: atom_id res chain seq x y z
N TYR A 1 1.95 16.17 28.62
CA TYR A 1 0.75 15.33 28.86
C TYR A 1 -0.44 16.08 28.27
N ARG A 2 -0.96 15.64 27.13
CA ARG A 2 -2.11 16.29 26.45
C ARG A 2 -3.47 15.79 26.96
N GLY A 3 -3.51 14.82 27.89
CA GLY A 3 -4.76 14.28 28.42
C GLY A 3 -5.62 13.50 27.42
N GLU A 4 -5.03 13.09 26.28
CA GLU A 4 -5.71 12.24 25.31
C GLU A 4 -5.68 10.81 25.79
N GLU A 5 -6.84 10.19 25.91
CA GLU A 5 -7.00 8.78 26.21
C GLU A 5 -6.99 7.99 24.91
N SER A 6 -6.10 7.00 24.80
CA SER A 6 -6.08 6.04 23.68
C SER A 6 -6.49 4.68 24.21
N PRO A 7 -7.70 4.19 23.89
CA PRO A 7 -8.14 2.87 24.31
C PRO A 7 -7.29 1.79 23.63
N VAL A 8 -6.81 0.83 24.41
CA VAL A 8 -6.08 -0.33 23.91
C VAL A 8 -6.99 -1.55 23.99
N GLN A 9 -7.31 -2.11 22.84
CA GLN A 9 -8.19 -3.28 22.75
C GLN A 9 -7.33 -4.55 22.69
N PHE A 10 -7.34 -5.34 23.75
CA PHE A 10 -6.58 -6.59 23.83
C PHE A 10 -7.29 -7.80 23.20
N PHE A 11 -8.62 -7.77 23.11
CA PHE A 11 -9.43 -8.84 22.51
C PHE A 11 -10.12 -8.32 21.25
N GLY A 12 -10.07 -9.08 20.17
CA GLY A 12 -10.61 -8.67 18.86
C GLY A 12 -12.14 -8.57 18.77
N SER A 13 -12.88 -9.12 19.75
CA SER A 13 -14.34 -9.02 19.83
C SER A 13 -14.81 -9.30 21.27
N GLU A 14 -15.98 -8.73 21.66
CA GLU A 14 -16.70 -9.10 22.86
C GLU A 14 -17.32 -10.48 22.67
N VAL A 15 -16.58 -11.54 22.97
CA VAL A 15 -17.10 -12.92 22.91
C VAL A 15 -17.30 -13.41 24.32
N PRO A 16 -18.51 -13.92 24.66
CA PRO A 16 -18.83 -14.41 26.00
C PRO A 16 -18.01 -15.63 26.45
N GLN A 17 -17.40 -16.35 25.52
CA GLN A 17 -16.47 -17.46 25.76
C GLN A 17 -15.27 -17.32 24.83
N ALA A 18 -14.15 -16.87 25.38
CA ALA A 18 -12.89 -16.82 24.63
C ALA A 18 -12.32 -18.25 24.53
N ASP A 19 -12.13 -18.72 23.31
CA ASP A 19 -11.39 -19.94 23.01
C ASP A 19 -9.89 -19.74 23.33
N GLU A 20 -9.21 -20.81 23.69
CA GLU A 20 -7.77 -20.80 24.02
C GLU A 20 -6.91 -20.22 22.86
N ALA A 21 -7.32 -20.49 21.62
CA ALA A 21 -6.69 -19.92 20.42
C ALA A 21 -6.83 -18.39 20.33
N MET A 22 -7.97 -17.84 20.74
CA MET A 22 -8.20 -16.38 20.79
C MET A 22 -7.37 -15.73 21.90
N ILE A 23 -7.25 -16.38 23.06
CA ILE A 23 -6.41 -15.90 24.16
C ILE A 23 -4.95 -15.89 23.72
N GLN A 24 -4.47 -16.96 23.11
CA GLN A 24 -3.10 -17.05 22.61
C GLN A 24 -2.81 -16.02 21.51
N GLY A 25 -3.74 -15.80 20.59
CA GLY A 25 -3.68 -14.75 19.59
C GLY A 25 -3.57 -13.35 20.21
N SER A 26 -4.37 -13.08 21.24
CA SER A 26 -4.34 -11.80 21.97
C SER A 26 -3.01 -11.59 22.72
N ILE A 27 -2.45 -12.63 23.31
CA ILE A 27 -1.12 -12.57 23.94
C ILE A 27 -0.04 -12.25 22.91
N ASN A 28 -0.08 -12.87 21.73
CA ASN A 28 0.90 -12.67 20.68
C ASN A 28 0.85 -11.24 20.07
N THR A 29 -0.32 -10.59 20.12
CA THR A 29 -0.50 -9.23 19.61
C THR A 29 -0.38 -8.14 20.68
N MET A 30 -0.26 -8.51 21.96
CA MET A 30 -0.27 -7.57 23.10
C MET A 30 0.81 -6.49 23.00
N GLU A 31 2.04 -6.88 22.66
CA GLU A 31 3.15 -5.95 22.50
C GLU A 31 2.86 -4.90 21.43
N TYR A 32 2.35 -5.35 20.28
CA TYR A 32 1.95 -4.46 19.19
C TYR A 32 0.85 -3.49 19.62
N GLN A 33 -0.19 -3.99 20.31
CA GLN A 33 -1.32 -3.17 20.76
C GLN A 33 -0.88 -2.11 21.78
N LEU A 34 -0.02 -2.47 22.72
CA LEU A 34 0.53 -1.53 23.69
C LEU A 34 1.42 -0.48 23.02
N ALA A 35 2.32 -0.90 22.13
CA ALA A 35 3.20 0.01 21.42
C ALA A 35 2.40 0.98 20.52
N ALA A 36 1.36 0.48 19.85
CA ALA A 36 0.45 1.31 19.04
C ALA A 36 -0.30 2.32 19.91
N GLY A 37 -0.83 1.90 21.07
CA GLY A 37 -1.52 2.79 22.02
C GLY A 37 -0.62 3.88 22.56
N ILE A 38 0.62 3.55 22.96
CA ILE A 38 1.62 4.52 23.43
C ILE A 38 1.95 5.51 22.31
N ARG A 39 2.19 5.05 21.09
CA ARG A 39 2.47 5.91 19.94
C ARG A 39 1.32 6.87 19.67
N LYS A 40 0.08 6.39 19.70
CA LYS A 40 -1.13 7.20 19.52
C LYS A 40 -1.25 8.32 20.57
N GLY A 41 -1.02 7.98 21.86
CA GLY A 41 -1.14 8.93 22.97
C GLY A 41 0.01 9.93 23.08
N THR A 42 1.17 9.69 22.44
CA THR A 42 2.36 10.54 22.65
C THR A 42 2.67 11.51 21.52
N SER A 43 2.58 11.10 20.26
CA SER A 43 3.08 11.92 19.14
C SER A 43 2.44 11.58 17.80
N PHE A 44 1.21 11.12 17.83
CA PHE A 44 0.56 10.71 16.60
C PHE A 44 0.09 11.91 15.78
N GLU A 45 0.63 12.05 14.58
CA GLU A 45 0.12 12.95 13.54
C GLU A 45 -0.46 12.13 12.42
N PRO A 46 -1.77 12.27 12.10
CA PRO A 46 -2.36 11.61 10.94
C PRO A 46 -1.59 11.98 9.67
N LYS A 47 -1.21 10.98 8.87
CA LYS A 47 -0.56 11.20 7.59
C LYS A 47 -1.59 11.18 6.47
N SER A 48 -1.32 11.94 5.41
CA SER A 48 -2.13 11.93 4.20
C SER A 48 -1.60 10.86 3.24
N ILE A 49 -2.42 9.87 2.95
CA ILE A 49 -2.07 8.74 2.09
C ILE A 49 -2.93 8.82 0.83
N ALA A 50 -2.29 8.79 -0.34
CA ALA A 50 -2.98 8.66 -1.61
C ALA A 50 -2.87 7.23 -2.13
N ILE A 51 -3.97 6.70 -2.65
CA ILE A 51 -4.01 5.44 -3.42
C ILE A 51 -4.14 5.82 -4.88
N LEU A 52 -3.19 5.36 -5.69
CA LEU A 52 -3.17 5.64 -7.12
C LEU A 52 -4.23 4.81 -7.83
N GLU A 53 -4.88 5.44 -8.80
CA GLU A 53 -5.85 4.84 -9.72
C GLU A 53 -5.58 5.30 -11.16
N GLY A 54 -6.12 4.55 -12.13
CA GLY A 54 -6.06 4.92 -13.56
C GLY A 54 -5.06 4.12 -14.38
N HIS A 55 -4.27 3.21 -13.76
CA HIS A 55 -3.32 2.36 -14.45
C HIS A 55 -3.60 0.85 -14.23
N GLY A 56 -4.88 0.50 -14.04
CA GLY A 56 -5.31 -0.88 -13.81
C GLY A 56 -4.90 -1.44 -12.46
N GLU A 57 -4.83 -0.56 -11.46
CA GLU A 57 -4.55 -0.94 -10.08
C GLU A 57 -5.68 -1.81 -9.51
N LEU A 58 -5.45 -2.41 -8.36
CA LEU A 58 -6.42 -3.26 -7.67
C LEU A 58 -7.71 -2.51 -7.38
N GLU A 59 -8.84 -3.17 -7.66
CA GLU A 59 -10.19 -2.64 -7.40
C GLU A 59 -10.46 -2.45 -5.90
N ASP A 60 -11.48 -1.63 -5.61
CA ASP A 60 -11.89 -1.26 -4.25
C ASP A 60 -12.08 -2.43 -3.31
N LEU A 61 -12.70 -3.51 -3.79
CA LEU A 61 -12.96 -4.69 -2.97
C LEU A 61 -11.67 -5.38 -2.53
N ALA A 62 -10.68 -5.47 -3.42
CA ALA A 62 -9.38 -6.07 -3.11
C ALA A 62 -8.54 -5.21 -2.15
N MET A 63 -8.78 -3.90 -2.12
CA MET A 63 -8.08 -2.94 -1.26
C MET A 63 -8.85 -2.59 0.02
N ALA A 64 -10.08 -3.07 0.18
CA ALA A 64 -11.00 -2.62 1.25
C ALA A 64 -10.43 -2.80 2.66
N ASP A 65 -9.79 -3.92 2.95
CA ASP A 65 -9.20 -4.17 4.27
C ASP A 65 -8.00 -3.28 4.56
N LEU A 66 -7.12 -3.08 3.57
CA LEU A 66 -5.98 -2.16 3.67
C LEU A 66 -6.48 -0.72 3.91
N VAL A 67 -7.43 -0.27 3.09
CA VAL A 67 -8.00 1.09 3.19
C VAL A 67 -8.65 1.29 4.55
N SER A 68 -9.54 0.38 4.98
CA SER A 68 -10.23 0.47 6.26
C SER A 68 -9.27 0.47 7.46
N THR A 69 -8.14 -0.22 7.32
CA THR A 69 -7.11 -0.25 8.36
C THR A 69 -6.32 1.05 8.41
N LEU A 70 -5.98 1.62 7.25
CA LEU A 70 -5.27 2.90 7.17
C LEU A 70 -6.14 4.07 7.65
N GLU A 71 -7.43 4.07 7.31
CA GLU A 71 -8.39 5.12 7.69
C GLU A 71 -8.62 5.25 9.21
N LYS A 72 -8.30 4.20 9.99
CA LYS A 72 -8.37 4.27 11.46
C LYS A 72 -7.43 5.33 12.05
N ASP A 73 -6.32 5.59 11.37
CA ASP A 73 -5.23 6.41 11.91
C ASP A 73 -4.75 7.48 10.93
N HIS A 74 -5.12 7.43 9.66
CA HIS A 74 -4.61 8.28 8.59
C HIS A 74 -5.72 8.83 7.69
N LEU A 75 -5.42 9.89 6.95
CA LEU A 75 -6.30 10.42 5.93
C LEU A 75 -5.99 9.71 4.61
N VAL A 76 -6.95 8.93 4.09
CA VAL A 76 -6.79 8.19 2.85
C VAL A 76 -7.61 8.83 1.75
N ALA A 77 -7.00 9.05 0.59
CA ALA A 77 -7.65 9.59 -0.60
C ALA A 77 -7.28 8.74 -1.82
N ARG A 78 -8.17 8.69 -2.79
CA ARG A 78 -7.89 8.09 -4.10
C ARG A 78 -7.53 9.17 -5.09
N VAL A 79 -6.54 8.93 -5.91
CA VAL A 79 -6.00 9.92 -6.86
C VAL A 79 -5.72 9.26 -8.19
N GLU A 80 -6.35 9.80 -9.23
CA GLU A 80 -6.05 9.46 -10.61
C GLU A 80 -5.09 10.49 -11.19
N LEU A 81 -4.04 10.03 -11.88
CA LEU A 81 -3.12 10.92 -12.60
C LEU A 81 -3.71 11.26 -13.96
N ASP A 82 -3.97 12.54 -14.18
CA ASP A 82 -4.50 13.06 -15.44
C ASP A 82 -3.44 13.85 -16.24
N GLY A 83 -2.17 13.63 -15.95
CA GLY A 83 -1.03 14.32 -16.56
C GLY A 83 -0.81 15.75 -16.08
N ARG A 84 -1.48 16.19 -15.00
CA ARG A 84 -1.28 17.50 -14.37
C ARG A 84 -0.34 17.39 -13.18
N LEU A 85 0.73 18.19 -13.16
CA LEU A 85 1.75 18.22 -12.10
C LEU A 85 1.23 18.59 -10.72
N ASN A 86 0.05 19.19 -10.62
CA ASN A 86 -0.55 19.61 -9.36
C ASN A 86 -1.43 18.56 -8.68
N MET A 87 -1.50 17.35 -9.21
CA MET A 87 -2.28 16.28 -8.59
C MET A 87 -1.69 15.83 -7.25
N LEU A 88 -0.40 15.56 -7.22
CA LEU A 88 0.30 15.10 -6.01
C LEU A 88 1.01 16.22 -5.25
N SER A 89 1.22 17.38 -5.87
CA SER A 89 1.96 18.49 -5.27
C SER A 89 1.34 19.84 -5.62
N GLU A 90 1.48 20.80 -4.73
CA GLU A 90 1.01 22.16 -4.94
C GLU A 90 2.16 23.17 -4.83
N LYS A 91 2.03 24.28 -5.55
CA LYS A 91 2.97 25.40 -5.45
C LYS A 91 2.47 26.35 -4.38
N LEU A 92 3.20 26.45 -3.30
CA LEU A 92 2.91 27.42 -2.25
C LEU A 92 3.40 28.81 -2.68
N GLU A 93 2.57 29.85 -2.42
CA GLU A 93 2.95 31.22 -2.72
C GLU A 93 4.23 31.62 -1.96
N GLY A 94 5.18 32.22 -2.68
CA GLY A 94 6.46 32.66 -2.11
C GLY A 94 7.54 31.57 -2.01
N MET A 95 7.25 30.32 -2.31
CA MET A 95 8.23 29.23 -2.30
C MET A 95 8.73 28.88 -3.71
N LYS A 96 10.04 28.54 -3.81
CA LYS A 96 10.65 28.09 -5.06
C LYS A 96 10.33 26.64 -5.42
N TYR A 97 9.94 25.85 -4.43
CA TYR A 97 9.65 24.41 -4.57
C TYR A 97 8.17 24.14 -4.30
N ARG A 98 7.72 23.00 -4.77
CA ARG A 98 6.36 22.52 -4.55
C ARG A 98 6.30 21.74 -3.24
N SER A 99 5.16 21.78 -2.57
CA SER A 99 4.87 20.93 -1.41
C SER A 99 4.04 19.75 -1.85
N ASN A 100 4.31 18.56 -1.30
CA ASN A 100 3.47 17.41 -1.54
C ASN A 100 2.15 17.55 -0.78
N ARG A 101 1.06 17.11 -1.41
CA ARG A 101 -0.27 17.04 -0.79
C ARG A 101 -0.42 15.81 0.10
N TYR A 102 0.36 14.78 -0.20
CA TYR A 102 0.33 13.49 0.47
C TYR A 102 1.72 13.14 0.99
N ASP A 103 1.76 12.44 2.13
CA ASP A 103 2.99 11.92 2.72
C ASP A 103 3.43 10.62 2.05
N LEU A 104 2.44 9.81 1.62
CA LEU A 104 2.64 8.51 1.00
C LEU A 104 1.70 8.35 -0.20
N LEU A 105 2.23 7.80 -1.27
CA LEU A 105 1.46 7.29 -2.42
C LEU A 105 1.57 5.77 -2.45
N VAL A 106 0.44 5.09 -2.59
CA VAL A 106 0.36 3.63 -2.73
C VAL A 106 0.02 3.32 -4.18
N VAL A 107 0.87 2.54 -4.85
CA VAL A 107 0.68 2.04 -6.21
C VAL A 107 0.47 0.54 -6.13
N ALA A 108 -0.78 0.10 -6.27
CA ALA A 108 -1.20 -1.26 -5.95
C ALA A 108 -1.42 -2.09 -7.21
N LYS A 109 -0.41 -2.86 -7.61
CA LYS A 109 -0.47 -3.84 -8.69
C LYS A 109 -0.98 -3.24 -10.02
N PRO A 110 -0.34 -2.19 -10.54
CA PRO A 110 -0.70 -1.62 -11.84
C PRO A 110 -0.47 -2.64 -12.95
N ASP A 111 -1.37 -2.70 -13.94
CA ASP A 111 -1.26 -3.56 -15.12
C ASP A 111 -1.13 -2.78 -16.42
N SER A 112 -1.31 -1.47 -16.39
CA SER A 112 -1.32 -0.59 -17.55
C SER A 112 -0.12 0.35 -17.57
N MET A 113 0.27 0.78 -18.77
CA MET A 113 1.48 1.57 -19.00
C MET A 113 1.33 3.01 -18.49
N PHE A 114 2.29 3.44 -17.67
CA PHE A 114 2.41 4.84 -17.24
C PHE A 114 2.89 5.73 -18.39
N SER A 115 2.20 6.83 -18.60
CA SER A 115 2.63 7.84 -19.56
C SER A 115 3.90 8.56 -19.09
N ASN A 116 4.63 9.19 -20.03
CA ASN A 116 5.81 9.97 -19.65
C ASN A 116 5.45 11.16 -18.72
N LYS A 117 4.23 11.68 -18.81
CA LYS A 117 3.76 12.74 -17.90
C LYS A 117 3.57 12.21 -16.50
N ASP A 118 2.95 11.03 -16.35
CA ASP A 118 2.72 10.39 -15.06
C ASP A 118 4.05 10.04 -14.38
N LYS A 119 5.02 9.54 -15.16
CA LYS A 119 6.39 9.29 -14.66
C LYS A 119 7.03 10.54 -14.09
N VAL A 120 6.91 11.68 -14.77
CA VAL A 120 7.43 12.97 -14.29
C VAL A 120 6.70 13.42 -13.02
N ILE A 121 5.38 13.19 -12.92
CA ILE A 121 4.59 13.52 -11.71
C ILE A 121 5.08 12.70 -10.51
N LEU A 122 5.27 11.39 -10.71
CA LEU A 122 5.77 10.48 -9.67
C LEU A 122 7.20 10.85 -9.25
N ASP A 123 8.07 11.16 -10.21
CA ASP A 123 9.44 11.62 -9.95
C ASP A 123 9.44 12.92 -9.12
N GLN A 124 8.67 13.91 -9.53
CA GLN A 124 8.55 15.17 -8.79
C GLN A 124 7.99 14.98 -7.37
N PHE A 125 7.05 14.07 -7.18
CA PHE A 125 6.54 13.73 -5.87
C PHE A 125 7.64 13.16 -4.97
N LEU A 126 8.46 12.23 -5.47
CA LEU A 126 9.61 11.68 -4.75
C LEU A 126 10.68 12.76 -4.46
N MET A 127 11.04 13.55 -5.47
CA MET A 127 12.06 14.60 -5.32
C MET A 127 11.65 15.69 -4.33
N ASN A 128 10.35 15.93 -4.14
CA ASN A 128 9.81 16.83 -3.12
C ASN A 128 9.68 16.17 -1.73
N GLY A 129 10.26 14.98 -1.52
CA GLY A 129 10.28 14.28 -0.24
C GLY A 129 9.07 13.40 0.06
N GLY A 130 8.22 13.14 -0.93
CA GLY A 130 7.15 12.13 -0.85
C GLY A 130 7.71 10.71 -0.78
N ARG A 131 6.87 9.78 -0.37
CA ARG A 131 7.20 8.35 -0.32
C ARG A 131 6.24 7.59 -1.21
N ILE A 132 6.74 6.57 -1.92
CA ILE A 132 5.89 5.70 -2.73
C ILE A 132 6.05 4.27 -2.25
N LEU A 133 4.93 3.62 -1.94
CA LEU A 133 4.87 2.18 -1.74
C LEU A 133 4.52 1.53 -3.08
N TRP A 134 5.51 0.87 -3.66
CA TRP A 134 5.36 0.15 -4.90
C TRP A 134 5.00 -1.31 -4.64
N MET A 135 3.83 -1.72 -5.04
CA MET A 135 3.41 -3.12 -5.08
C MET A 135 3.25 -3.49 -6.55
N VAL A 136 4.32 -3.97 -7.16
CA VAL A 136 4.41 -4.21 -8.60
C VAL A 136 4.71 -5.68 -8.87
N ASP A 137 3.88 -6.29 -9.68
CA ASP A 137 4.12 -7.62 -10.24
C ASP A 137 4.79 -7.48 -11.60
N PRO A 138 6.08 -7.87 -11.76
CA PRO A 138 6.77 -7.80 -13.04
C PRO A 138 6.27 -8.84 -14.04
N VAL A 139 5.58 -9.88 -13.55
CA VAL A 139 4.98 -10.96 -14.36
C VAL A 139 3.56 -11.18 -13.85
N LEU A 140 2.60 -11.04 -14.75
CA LEU A 140 1.20 -11.35 -14.47
C LEU A 140 0.97 -12.85 -14.64
N THR A 141 0.28 -13.45 -13.67
CA THR A 141 -0.15 -14.84 -13.70
C THR A 141 -1.61 -14.94 -13.33
N ASP A 142 -2.32 -15.82 -14.01
CA ASP A 142 -3.70 -16.13 -13.68
C ASP A 142 -3.77 -17.40 -12.81
N LEU A 143 -4.15 -17.21 -11.54
CA LEU A 143 -4.29 -18.31 -10.59
C LEU A 143 -5.51 -19.21 -10.90
N ASP A 144 -6.54 -18.67 -11.54
CA ASP A 144 -7.71 -19.46 -11.92
C ASP A 144 -7.39 -20.47 -13.02
N SER A 145 -6.41 -20.17 -13.86
CA SER A 145 -5.89 -21.13 -14.84
C SER A 145 -5.28 -22.37 -14.18
N ILE A 146 -4.65 -22.24 -13.01
CA ILE A 146 -4.10 -23.38 -12.25
C ILE A 146 -5.23 -24.30 -11.78
N ARG A 147 -6.37 -23.74 -11.35
CA ARG A 147 -7.53 -24.54 -10.89
C ARG A 147 -8.17 -25.35 -12.00
N THR A 148 -8.22 -24.81 -13.22
CA THR A 148 -8.94 -25.41 -14.36
C THR A 148 -8.07 -26.28 -15.25
N ALA A 149 -6.82 -25.88 -15.50
CA ALA A 149 -5.91 -26.50 -16.47
C ALA A 149 -4.66 -27.14 -15.83
N ASN A 150 -4.44 -27.01 -14.52
CA ASN A 150 -3.22 -27.36 -13.80
C ASN A 150 -1.94 -26.69 -14.34
N GLU A 151 -2.08 -25.71 -15.19
CA GLU A 151 -0.98 -24.94 -15.79
C GLU A 151 -1.36 -23.46 -15.84
N THR A 152 -0.39 -22.59 -15.64
CA THR A 152 -0.52 -21.16 -15.87
C THR A 152 0.71 -20.63 -16.59
N TYR A 153 0.53 -19.55 -17.33
CA TYR A 153 1.61 -18.87 -18.04
C TYR A 153 1.85 -17.50 -17.41
N GLY A 154 3.13 -17.20 -17.17
CA GLY A 154 3.55 -15.86 -16.78
C GLY A 154 3.65 -14.96 -18.02
N VAL A 155 2.96 -13.84 -18.00
CA VAL A 155 3.04 -12.80 -19.05
C VAL A 155 3.76 -11.59 -18.48
N GLU A 156 4.72 -11.04 -19.23
CA GLU A 156 5.44 -9.85 -18.82
C GLU A 156 4.48 -8.66 -18.64
N ASN A 157 4.55 -8.01 -17.48
CA ASN A 157 3.77 -6.82 -17.17
C ASN A 157 4.54 -5.56 -17.61
N ASN A 158 4.19 -4.98 -18.75
CA ASN A 158 4.87 -3.81 -19.27
C ASN A 158 4.20 -2.50 -18.79
N ILE A 159 4.43 -2.13 -17.55
CA ILE A 159 3.93 -0.88 -16.97
C ILE A 159 4.78 0.36 -17.31
N GLY A 160 5.92 0.18 -17.99
CA GLY A 160 6.80 1.27 -18.41
C GLY A 160 7.65 1.93 -17.32
N LEU A 161 7.63 1.41 -16.07
CA LEU A 161 8.35 2.02 -14.93
C LEU A 161 9.73 1.40 -14.66
N TYR A 162 10.13 0.36 -15.40
CA TYR A 162 11.35 -0.39 -15.11
C TYR A 162 12.62 0.46 -15.15
N GLU A 163 12.75 1.35 -16.15
CA GLU A 163 13.90 2.25 -16.29
C GLU A 163 13.92 3.26 -15.14
N GLN A 164 12.78 3.86 -14.81
CA GLN A 164 12.66 4.83 -13.72
C GLN A 164 12.99 4.20 -12.35
N LEU A 165 12.52 3.00 -12.09
CA LEU A 165 12.85 2.28 -10.86
C LEU A 165 14.34 1.89 -10.82
N PHE A 166 14.92 1.56 -11.98
CA PHE A 166 16.35 1.29 -12.09
C PHE A 166 17.20 2.53 -11.80
N ASP A 167 16.78 3.70 -12.26
CA ASP A 167 17.44 4.98 -11.95
C ASP A 167 17.37 5.31 -10.45
N TYR A 168 16.33 4.86 -9.75
CA TYR A 168 16.26 4.92 -8.27
C TYR A 168 17.06 3.82 -7.57
N GLY A 169 17.75 2.96 -8.31
CA GLY A 169 18.58 1.88 -7.77
C GLY A 169 17.86 0.55 -7.54
N VAL A 170 16.61 0.42 -8.01
CA VAL A 170 15.80 -0.79 -7.85
C VAL A 170 15.66 -1.53 -9.17
N ARG A 171 16.22 -2.74 -9.26
CA ARG A 171 16.05 -3.62 -10.41
C ARG A 171 14.93 -4.62 -10.16
N LEU A 172 13.89 -4.57 -10.97
CA LEU A 172 12.84 -5.59 -10.99
C LEU A 172 13.22 -6.72 -11.95
N ASN A 173 13.30 -7.94 -11.44
CA ASN A 173 13.53 -9.11 -12.27
C ASN A 173 12.20 -9.64 -12.80
N ARG A 174 12.16 -9.97 -14.09
CA ARG A 174 10.97 -10.50 -14.76
C ARG A 174 10.89 -12.02 -14.60
N ASN A 175 10.75 -12.46 -13.36
CA ASN A 175 10.64 -13.88 -13.01
C ASN A 175 9.64 -14.07 -11.87
N LEU A 176 9.12 -15.28 -11.77
CA LEU A 176 8.30 -15.71 -10.66
C LEU A 176 9.19 -16.26 -9.55
N ILE A 177 8.78 -16.03 -8.30
CA ILE A 177 9.44 -16.57 -7.12
C ILE A 177 8.72 -17.85 -6.74
N ILE A 178 9.48 -18.92 -6.55
CA ILE A 178 8.99 -20.19 -6.01
C ILE A 178 9.46 -20.27 -4.57
N ASP A 179 8.52 -20.30 -3.64
CA ASP A 179 8.80 -20.55 -2.22
C ASP A 179 8.15 -21.86 -1.77
N PRO A 180 8.92 -22.93 -1.59
CA PRO A 180 8.38 -24.22 -1.14
C PRO A 180 7.93 -24.21 0.33
N GLN A 181 8.22 -23.15 1.09
CA GLN A 181 7.80 -22.98 2.49
C GLN A 181 6.65 -21.98 2.67
N CYS A 182 6.02 -21.54 1.57
CA CYS A 182 4.86 -20.67 1.63
C CYS A 182 3.66 -21.36 2.31
N ALA A 183 2.76 -20.57 2.87
CA ALA A 183 1.52 -21.08 3.42
C ALA A 183 0.68 -21.75 2.31
N PRO A 184 0.21 -22.99 2.50
CA PRO A 184 -0.61 -23.66 1.50
C PRO A 184 -1.97 -22.95 1.38
N ILE A 185 -2.34 -22.58 0.16
CA ILE A 185 -3.68 -22.08 -0.16
C ILE A 185 -4.46 -23.28 -0.68
N MET A 186 -5.52 -23.66 0.05
CA MET A 186 -6.45 -24.68 -0.44
C MET A 186 -7.33 -24.04 -1.52
N LEU A 187 -7.24 -24.53 -2.72
CA LEU A 187 -8.12 -24.15 -3.82
C LEU A 187 -9.31 -25.11 -3.79
N ASP A 188 -10.46 -24.64 -3.31
CA ASP A 188 -11.73 -25.40 -3.31
C ASP A 188 -12.32 -25.51 -4.72
#